data_8992393f73f33c55ebe941e8469e2db4
#
_entry.id   8992393f73f33c55ebe941e8469e2db4
#
_cell.length_a   1.000
_cell.length_b   1.000
_cell.length_c   1.000
_cell.angle_alpha   90.00
_cell.angle_beta   90.00
_cell.angle_gamma   90.00
#
_symmetry.space_group_name_H-M   'P 1'
#
loop_
_entity.id
_entity.type
_entity.pdbx_description
1 polymer ?
#
loop_
_entity_poly.entity_id
_entity_poly.type
_entity_poly.pdbx_seq_one_letter_code
_entity_poly.pdbx_strand_id
1 'polypeptide(L)'
;MADDYKSCIRNIAEEPWQQFPGHFGSALSKALVHPETTGSRQVDYRISTYQPMGYVERHVHKVQEQVYHILDGEGLMEVGDEKRVVRKHDVI
;
A
#
# COMPACT_ATOMS: atom_id res chain seq x y z
N MET A 1 -0.97 24.37 -0.91
CA MET A 1 -2.03 24.82 -0.01
C MET A 1 -2.96 23.69 0.30
N ALA A 2 -3.56 23.77 1.45
CA ALA A 2 -4.52 22.77 1.88
C ALA A 2 -5.76 22.70 0.96
N ASP A 3 -5.98 23.74 0.25
CA ASP A 3 -7.16 23.94 -0.58
C ASP A 3 -7.14 23.17 -1.88
N ASP A 4 -6.04 22.48 -2.18
CA ASP A 4 -5.98 21.64 -3.37
C ASP A 4 -6.78 20.35 -3.21
N TYR A 5 -7.11 20.00 -1.97
CA TYR A 5 -7.89 18.81 -1.71
C TYR A 5 -9.35 19.00 -2.11
N LYS A 6 -9.89 18.02 -2.80
CA LYS A 6 -11.29 17.97 -3.20
C LYS A 6 -11.86 16.58 -3.01
N SER A 7 -13.11 16.51 -2.60
CA SER A 7 -13.81 15.23 -2.59
C SER A 7 -13.96 14.73 -4.02
N CYS A 8 -13.74 13.46 -4.22
CA CYS A 8 -13.80 12.88 -5.56
C CYS A 8 -14.23 11.42 -5.48
N ILE A 9 -14.67 10.91 -6.63
CA ILE A 9 -14.98 9.48 -6.80
C ILE A 9 -13.99 8.96 -7.81
N ARG A 10 -13.29 7.89 -7.44
CA ARG A 10 -12.29 7.29 -8.30
C ARG A 10 -12.57 5.80 -8.49
N ASN A 11 -12.10 5.28 -9.60
CA ASN A 11 -12.09 3.84 -9.85
C ASN A 11 -10.64 3.37 -9.85
N ILE A 12 -10.41 2.18 -9.32
CA ILE A 12 -9.07 1.61 -9.23
C ILE A 12 -8.39 1.50 -10.61
N ALA A 13 -9.17 1.36 -11.68
CA ALA A 13 -8.62 1.26 -13.03
C ALA A 13 -8.02 2.56 -13.55
N GLU A 14 -8.31 3.68 -12.90
CA GLU A 14 -7.82 4.99 -13.36
C GLU A 14 -6.35 5.22 -13.00
N GLU A 15 -5.83 4.46 -12.06
CA GLU A 15 -4.46 4.65 -11.58
C GLU A 15 -3.57 3.51 -12.07
N PRO A 16 -2.38 3.83 -12.63
CA PRO A 16 -1.49 2.77 -13.10
C PRO A 16 -0.76 2.08 -11.94
N TRP A 17 -0.34 0.84 -12.19
CA TRP A 17 0.58 0.15 -11.29
C TRP A 17 1.94 0.81 -11.37
N GLN A 18 2.58 1.02 -10.23
CA GLN A 18 3.91 1.60 -10.15
C GLN A 18 4.76 0.82 -9.14
N GLN A 19 6.07 0.81 -9.36
CA GLN A 19 7.00 0.29 -8.37
C GLN A 19 7.53 1.47 -7.56
N PHE A 20 7.20 1.49 -6.28
CA PHE A 20 7.62 2.55 -5.37
C PHE A 20 8.98 2.22 -4.74
N PRO A 21 9.70 3.22 -4.19
CA PRO A 21 10.97 2.97 -3.51
C PRO A 21 10.84 1.91 -2.43
N GLY A 22 11.85 1.06 -2.31
CA GLY A 22 11.86 -0.02 -1.33
C GLY A 22 11.06 -1.24 -1.73
N HIS A 23 10.45 -1.24 -2.91
CA HIS A 23 9.72 -2.38 -3.46
C HIS A 23 10.55 -3.03 -4.55
N PHE A 24 10.61 -4.35 -4.56
CA PHE A 24 11.50 -5.11 -5.43
C PHE A 24 10.79 -6.27 -6.09
N GLY A 25 11.35 -6.70 -7.23
CA GLY A 25 10.72 -7.73 -8.04
C GLY A 25 9.41 -7.21 -8.61
N SER A 26 8.38 -8.01 -8.58
CA SER A 26 7.05 -7.62 -9.08
C SER A 26 6.15 -7.13 -7.95
N ALA A 27 6.69 -6.28 -7.09
CA ALA A 27 5.93 -5.63 -6.03
C ALA A 27 5.48 -4.26 -6.55
N LEU A 28 4.20 -4.15 -6.89
CA LEU A 28 3.63 -2.97 -7.53
C LEU A 28 2.46 -2.44 -6.71
N SER A 29 2.24 -1.13 -6.79
CA SER A 29 1.15 -0.48 -6.08
C SER A 29 0.45 0.55 -6.94
N LYS A 30 -0.80 0.81 -6.61
CA LYS A 30 -1.56 1.95 -7.14
C LYS A 30 -1.83 2.90 -5.97
N ALA A 31 -1.39 4.14 -6.09
CA ALA A 31 -1.64 5.17 -5.08
C ALA A 31 -3.01 5.79 -5.35
N LEU A 32 -4.04 5.26 -4.71
CA LEU A 32 -5.42 5.64 -4.99
C LEU A 32 -5.82 6.92 -4.27
N VAL A 33 -5.35 7.10 -3.04
CA VAL A 33 -5.54 8.34 -2.28
C VAL A 33 -4.16 8.77 -1.80
N HIS A 34 -3.65 9.87 -2.32
CA HIS A 34 -2.27 10.28 -2.12
C HIS A 34 -2.15 11.77 -2.45
N PRO A 35 -1.19 12.48 -1.88
CA PRO A 35 -1.01 13.91 -2.21
C PRO A 35 -0.91 14.18 -3.71
N GLU A 36 -0.27 13.30 -4.46
CA GLU A 36 -0.06 13.49 -5.90
C GLU A 36 -1.26 13.11 -6.76
N THR A 37 -2.21 12.34 -6.23
CA THR A 37 -3.38 11.90 -7.00
C THR A 37 -4.65 12.63 -6.62
N THR A 38 -4.88 12.85 -5.33
CA THR A 38 -6.12 13.46 -4.84
C THR A 38 -5.89 14.72 -4.01
N GLY A 39 -4.62 15.06 -3.76
CA GLY A 39 -4.29 16.18 -2.88
C GLY A 39 -4.48 15.87 -1.40
N SER A 40 -4.73 14.61 -1.06
CA SER A 40 -4.94 14.20 0.33
C SER A 40 -3.67 14.34 1.14
N ARG A 41 -3.81 14.79 2.39
CA ARG A 41 -2.66 15.03 3.26
C ARG A 41 -2.63 14.16 4.50
N GLN A 42 -3.77 13.62 4.90
CA GLN A 42 -3.90 12.85 6.13
C GLN A 42 -4.15 11.38 5.88
N VAL A 43 -4.57 11.01 4.69
CA VAL A 43 -4.87 9.63 4.33
C VAL A 43 -4.09 9.26 3.08
N ASP A 44 -3.45 8.11 3.13
CA ASP A 44 -2.80 7.49 1.98
C ASP A 44 -3.44 6.11 1.83
N TYR A 45 -4.05 5.86 0.69
CA TYR A 45 -4.71 4.59 0.45
C TYR A 45 -4.19 3.99 -0.85
N ARG A 46 -3.64 2.78 -0.74
CA ARG A 46 -3.04 2.07 -1.86
C ARG A 46 -3.56 0.66 -1.95
N ILE A 47 -3.54 0.12 -3.15
CA ILE A 47 -3.67 -1.32 -3.36
C ILE A 47 -2.33 -1.81 -3.91
N SER A 48 -1.87 -2.94 -3.41
CA SER A 48 -0.57 -3.50 -3.80
C SER A 48 -0.73 -4.94 -4.26
N THR A 49 0.12 -5.33 -5.19
CA THR A 49 0.18 -6.72 -5.65
C THR A 49 1.63 -7.19 -5.62
N TYR A 50 1.82 -8.45 -5.25
CA TYR A 50 3.13 -9.06 -5.18
C TYR A 50 3.08 -10.39 -5.92
N GLN A 51 3.90 -10.51 -6.96
CA GLN A 51 4.12 -11.81 -7.59
C GLN A 51 5.12 -12.61 -6.74
N PRO A 52 5.23 -13.90 -6.94
CA PRO A 52 6.27 -14.68 -6.26
C PRO A 52 7.63 -13.99 -6.39
N MET A 53 8.39 -13.92 -5.30
CA MET A 53 9.68 -13.23 -5.17
C MET A 53 9.60 -11.71 -5.10
N GLY A 54 8.43 -11.11 -5.25
CA GLY A 54 8.26 -9.69 -5.01
C GLY A 54 8.24 -9.40 -3.50
N TYR A 55 8.85 -8.31 -3.09
CA TYR A 55 8.89 -7.95 -1.68
C TYR A 55 9.06 -6.45 -1.50
N VAL A 56 8.73 -6.00 -0.29
CA VAL A 56 9.02 -4.64 0.15
C VAL A 56 10.07 -4.72 1.27
N GLU A 57 11.02 -3.78 1.23
CA GLU A 57 12.05 -3.71 2.25
C GLU A 57 11.44 -3.39 3.61
N ARG A 58 11.96 -4.05 4.65
CA ARG A 58 11.48 -3.82 6.01
C ARG A 58 11.70 -2.36 6.41
N HIS A 59 10.67 -1.73 6.94
CA HIS A 59 10.72 -0.32 7.29
C HIS A 59 9.75 0.00 8.42
N VAL A 60 9.87 1.20 8.95
CA VAL A 60 8.94 1.72 9.96
C VAL A 60 8.43 3.08 9.52
N HIS A 61 7.22 3.40 9.95
CA HIS A 61 6.64 4.73 9.74
C HIS A 61 6.75 5.52 11.03
N LYS A 62 7.35 6.70 10.96
CA LYS A 62 7.60 7.51 12.15
C LYS A 62 6.38 8.31 12.60
N VAL A 63 5.48 8.62 11.70
CA VAL A 63 4.38 9.54 11.95
C VAL A 63 3.02 8.90 11.71
N GLN A 64 2.92 8.06 10.70
CA GLN A 64 1.62 7.50 10.29
C GLN A 64 1.46 6.05 10.76
N GLU A 65 0.24 5.69 11.01
CA GLU A 65 -0.15 4.29 11.20
C GLU A 65 -0.48 3.69 9.84
N GLN A 66 -0.28 2.38 9.71
CA GLN A 66 -0.56 1.68 8.47
C GLN A 66 -1.32 0.39 8.77
N VAL A 67 -2.32 0.13 7.94
CA VAL A 67 -3.11 -1.09 8.04
C VAL A 67 -2.99 -1.83 6.71
N TYR A 68 -2.70 -3.13 6.78
CA TYR A 68 -2.75 -4.02 5.64
C TYR A 68 -3.96 -4.93 5.79
N HIS A 69 -4.70 -5.07 4.72
CA HIS A 69 -5.80 -6.03 4.64
C HIS A 69 -5.54 -6.91 3.42
N ILE A 70 -5.32 -8.20 3.64
CA ILE A 70 -5.04 -9.13 2.57
C ILE A 70 -6.34 -9.45 1.85
N LEU A 71 -6.40 -9.13 0.57
CA LEU A 71 -7.60 -9.32 -0.24
C LEU A 71 -7.61 -10.66 -0.95
N ASP A 72 -6.43 -11.17 -1.31
CA ASP A 72 -6.31 -12.44 -2.01
C ASP A 72 -4.89 -12.97 -1.90
N GLY A 73 -4.74 -14.30 -2.00
CA GLY A 73 -3.43 -14.93 -1.96
C GLY A 73 -2.86 -15.04 -0.56
N GLU A 74 -1.56 -15.34 -0.51
CA GLU A 74 -0.85 -15.43 0.76
C GLU A 74 0.58 -14.96 0.61
N GLY A 75 1.17 -14.54 1.71
CA GLY A 75 2.54 -14.05 1.73
C GLY A 75 3.14 -14.13 3.11
N LEU A 76 4.43 -13.91 3.20
CA LEU A 76 5.14 -13.89 4.46
C LEU A 76 5.19 -12.44 4.97
N MET A 77 4.77 -12.23 6.20
CA MET A 77 4.77 -10.93 6.85
C MET A 77 5.67 -10.96 8.08
N GLU A 78 6.50 -9.93 8.20
CA GLU A 78 7.34 -9.72 9.38
C GLU A 78 6.87 -8.45 10.10
N VAL A 79 6.50 -8.58 11.37
CA VAL A 79 6.09 -7.47 12.21
C VAL A 79 6.78 -7.61 13.56
N GLY A 80 7.68 -6.68 13.88
CA GLY A 80 8.50 -6.81 15.08
C GLY A 80 9.31 -8.10 15.02
N ASP A 81 9.16 -8.93 16.04
CA ASP A 81 9.83 -10.22 16.11
C ASP A 81 8.99 -11.37 15.54
N GLU A 82 7.79 -11.08 15.12
CA GLU A 82 6.89 -12.08 14.58
C GLU A 82 7.06 -12.21 13.07
N LYS A 83 7.08 -13.46 12.60
CA LYS A 83 7.16 -13.78 11.18
C LYS A 83 6.12 -14.87 10.92
N ARG A 84 5.15 -14.57 10.07
CA ARG A 84 4.09 -15.54 9.80
C ARG A 84 3.51 -15.36 8.40
N VAL A 85 2.93 -16.43 7.90
CA VAL A 85 2.18 -16.41 6.65
C VAL A 85 0.83 -15.75 6.91
N VAL A 86 0.49 -14.78 6.08
CA VAL A 86 -0.80 -14.11 6.11
C VAL A 86 -1.60 -14.50 4.88
N ARG A 87 -2.91 -14.53 5.03
CA ARG A 87 -3.85 -15.00 4.01
C ARG A 87 -5.02 -14.06 3.90
N LYS A 88 -5.88 -14.33 2.94
CA LYS A 88 -7.09 -13.55 2.69
C LYS A 88 -7.83 -13.22 3.99
N HIS A 89 -8.15 -11.94 4.15
CA HIS A 89 -8.83 -11.35 5.28
C HIS A 89 -8.01 -11.22 6.57
N ASP A 90 -6.73 -11.56 6.54
CA ASP A 90 -5.85 -11.15 7.63
C ASP A 90 -5.64 -9.64 7.58
N VAL A 91 -5.60 -9.02 8.74
CA VAL A 91 -5.38 -7.58 8.88
C VAL A 91 -4.17 -7.37 9.80
N ILE A 92 -3.25 -6.57 9.34
CA ILE A 92 -2.02 -6.25 10.07
C ILE A 92 -2.01 -4.76 10.43
#